data_7194964d99bf5432329e06ac34d3ceb6
#
_entry.id   7194964d99bf5432329e06ac34d3ceb6
#
_cell.length_a   1.000
_cell.length_b   1.000
_cell.length_c   1.000
_cell.angle_alpha   90.00
_cell.angle_beta   90.00
_cell.angle_gamma   90.00
#
_symmetry.space_group_name_H-M   'P 1'
#
loop_
_entity.id
_entity.type
_entity.pdbx_description
1 polymer ?
#
loop_
_entity_poly.entity_id
_entity_poly.type
_entity_poly.pdbx_seq_one_letter_code
_entity_poly.pdbx_strand_id
1 'polypeptide(L)'
;MKLLRALQEGEVRRVGDSASRPVDVRIVAATSRDLEADVAAGRFRADLYYRLNVVRLHLPPLRERVADVADLVHHFVRLHAGRFGLPAHGVTPEAMRLLLEYSWPGNVRELGNVIERALVLADGDELRAEHLPPAVRRPSAASVPADADLSIKRQTEALERGLIRRALERTRGNRTRAARLLELSHRALLYKIKEYRLEG
;
A
#
# COMPACT_ATOMS: atom_id res chain seq x y z
N MET A 1 -23.41 -24.07 -2.65
CA MET A 1 -23.56 -25.51 -2.38
C MET A 1 -22.52 -26.40 -3.05
N LYS A 2 -22.16 -26.24 -4.34
CA LYS A 2 -21.21 -27.15 -5.02
C LYS A 2 -19.80 -27.16 -4.42
N LEU A 3 -19.24 -25.99 -4.07
CA LEU A 3 -17.90 -25.89 -3.49
C LEU A 3 -17.81 -26.55 -2.10
N LEU A 4 -18.85 -26.39 -1.27
CA LEU A 4 -18.88 -26.99 0.06
C LEU A 4 -18.84 -28.54 -0.02
N ARG A 5 -19.55 -29.13 -0.96
CA ARG A 5 -19.48 -30.59 -1.20
C ARG A 5 -18.09 -31.05 -1.64
N ALA A 6 -17.45 -30.33 -2.55
CA ALA A 6 -16.09 -30.65 -2.96
C ALA A 6 -15.11 -30.59 -1.77
N LEU A 7 -15.33 -29.62 -0.85
CA LEU A 7 -14.51 -29.45 0.36
C LEU A 7 -14.80 -30.50 1.45
N GLN A 8 -16.04 -30.98 1.57
CA GLN A 8 -16.47 -31.87 2.64
C GLN A 8 -16.45 -33.34 2.25
N GLU A 9 -16.97 -33.62 1.04
CA GLU A 9 -17.23 -34.97 0.57
C GLU A 9 -16.12 -35.45 -0.41
N GLY A 10 -15.25 -34.56 -0.88
CA GLY A 10 -14.27 -34.88 -1.90
C GLY A 10 -14.93 -35.26 -3.23
N GLU A 11 -16.13 -34.73 -3.49
CA GLU A 11 -16.90 -35.09 -4.68
C GLU A 11 -17.28 -33.85 -5.48
N VAL A 12 -17.18 -33.96 -6.79
CA VAL A 12 -17.67 -32.94 -7.73
C VAL A 12 -18.74 -33.52 -8.64
N ARG A 13 -19.70 -32.69 -9.02
CA ARG A 13 -20.75 -33.00 -9.96
C ARG A 13 -20.68 -32.06 -11.15
N ARG A 14 -20.66 -32.62 -12.36
CA ARG A 14 -20.69 -31.85 -13.59
C ARG A 14 -22.02 -31.06 -13.70
N VAL A 15 -22.00 -29.95 -14.41
CA VAL A 15 -23.22 -29.18 -14.69
C VAL A 15 -24.07 -30.00 -15.64
N GLY A 16 -25.33 -30.30 -15.29
CA GLY A 16 -26.25 -31.15 -16.08
C GLY A 16 -26.14 -32.64 -15.82
N ASP A 17 -25.19 -33.09 -14.99
CA ASP A 17 -25.03 -34.50 -14.63
C ASP A 17 -25.58 -34.77 -13.22
N SER A 18 -26.20 -35.93 -13.04
CA SER A 18 -26.68 -36.43 -11.73
C SER A 18 -25.59 -37.21 -10.98
N ALA A 19 -24.55 -37.70 -11.67
CA ALA A 19 -23.50 -38.54 -11.09
C ALA A 19 -22.45 -37.69 -10.36
N SER A 20 -22.15 -38.02 -9.08
CA SER A 20 -21.00 -37.53 -8.33
C SER A 20 -19.73 -38.31 -8.72
N ARG A 21 -18.61 -37.63 -8.74
CA ARG A 21 -17.28 -38.23 -8.99
C ARG A 21 -16.33 -37.84 -7.85
N PRO A 22 -15.62 -38.78 -7.25
CA PRO A 22 -14.61 -38.49 -6.26
C PRO A 22 -13.46 -37.68 -6.88
N VAL A 23 -12.92 -36.73 -6.12
CA VAL A 23 -11.74 -35.96 -6.52
C VAL A 23 -10.80 -35.85 -5.34
N ASP A 24 -9.51 -35.99 -5.59
CA ASP A 24 -8.44 -35.66 -4.65
C ASP A 24 -7.80 -34.38 -5.09
N VAL A 25 -8.10 -33.31 -4.35
CA VAL A 25 -7.66 -31.94 -4.69
C VAL A 25 -7.16 -31.19 -3.45
N ARG A 26 -6.06 -30.47 -3.60
CA ARG A 26 -5.60 -29.48 -2.62
C ARG A 26 -6.20 -28.11 -2.98
N ILE A 27 -6.91 -27.53 -2.05
CA ILE A 27 -7.54 -26.21 -2.25
C ILE A 27 -6.70 -25.13 -1.59
N VAL A 28 -6.38 -24.08 -2.35
CA VAL A 28 -5.77 -22.85 -1.89
C VAL A 28 -6.71 -21.71 -2.27
N ALA A 29 -7.18 -20.97 -1.26
CA ALA A 29 -8.06 -19.83 -1.46
C ALA A 29 -7.34 -18.53 -1.10
N ALA A 30 -7.63 -17.45 -1.82
CA ALA A 30 -7.10 -16.13 -1.52
C ALA A 30 -8.22 -15.08 -1.59
N THR A 31 -8.19 -14.12 -0.70
CA THR A 31 -9.13 -13.00 -0.66
C THR A 31 -8.48 -11.77 -0.02
N SER A 32 -8.91 -10.59 -0.44
CA SER A 32 -8.57 -9.32 0.21
C SER A 32 -9.65 -8.86 1.21
N ARG A 33 -10.76 -9.61 1.32
CA ARG A 33 -11.90 -9.26 2.20
C ARG A 33 -11.66 -9.81 3.60
N ASP A 34 -12.18 -9.11 4.59
CA ASP A 34 -12.32 -9.63 5.94
C ASP A 34 -13.55 -10.56 5.99
N LEU A 35 -13.27 -11.87 5.85
CA LEU A 35 -14.32 -12.89 5.83
C LEU A 35 -14.98 -13.07 7.21
N GLU A 36 -14.30 -12.77 8.31
CA GLU A 36 -14.89 -12.85 9.66
C GLU A 36 -15.96 -11.78 9.83
N ALA A 37 -15.63 -10.55 9.43
CA ALA A 37 -16.62 -9.46 9.41
C ALA A 37 -17.78 -9.73 8.43
N ASP A 38 -17.49 -10.34 7.28
CA ASP A 38 -18.53 -10.71 6.32
C ASP A 38 -19.45 -11.83 6.81
N VAL A 39 -18.94 -12.80 7.58
CA VAL A 39 -19.77 -13.84 8.24
C VAL A 39 -20.66 -13.20 9.29
N ALA A 40 -20.09 -12.34 10.15
CA ALA A 40 -20.87 -11.64 11.19
C ALA A 40 -22.00 -10.76 10.59
N ALA A 41 -21.75 -10.18 9.42
CA ALA A 41 -22.74 -9.37 8.69
C ALA A 41 -23.67 -10.18 7.78
N GLY A 42 -23.59 -11.52 7.78
CA GLY A 42 -24.42 -12.39 6.93
C GLY A 42 -24.07 -12.34 5.41
N ARG A 43 -22.97 -11.68 5.02
CA ARG A 43 -22.53 -11.55 3.62
C ARG A 43 -21.71 -12.75 3.13
N PHE A 44 -21.21 -13.57 4.06
CA PHE A 44 -20.50 -14.80 3.75
C PHE A 44 -21.02 -15.95 4.62
N ARG A 45 -21.08 -17.16 4.07
CA ARG A 45 -21.62 -18.32 4.82
C ARG A 45 -20.58 -18.81 5.83
N ALA A 46 -21.01 -18.99 7.07
CA ALA A 46 -20.16 -19.49 8.15
C ALA A 46 -19.62 -20.90 7.88
N ASP A 47 -20.45 -21.81 7.35
CA ASP A 47 -20.06 -23.20 7.04
C ASP A 47 -18.90 -23.26 6.03
N LEU A 48 -18.94 -22.43 5.00
CA LEU A 48 -17.87 -22.33 3.99
C LEU A 48 -16.62 -21.68 4.58
N TYR A 49 -16.78 -20.63 5.39
CA TYR A 49 -15.68 -19.96 6.06
C TYR A 49 -14.85 -20.92 6.91
N TYR A 50 -15.49 -21.66 7.83
CA TYR A 50 -14.78 -22.61 8.70
C TYR A 50 -14.13 -23.74 7.94
N ARG A 51 -14.64 -24.10 6.77
CA ARG A 51 -14.06 -25.18 5.95
C ARG A 51 -12.86 -24.72 5.14
N LEU A 52 -12.81 -23.43 4.73
CA LEU A 52 -11.67 -22.81 4.05
C LEU A 52 -10.59 -22.35 5.02
N ASN A 53 -10.95 -21.83 6.19
CA ASN A 53 -10.03 -21.21 7.14
C ASN A 53 -9.36 -22.23 8.09
N VAL A 54 -8.75 -23.28 7.53
CA VAL A 54 -8.01 -24.30 8.30
C VAL A 54 -6.59 -23.82 8.61
N VAL A 55 -5.90 -23.25 7.59
CA VAL A 55 -4.57 -22.66 7.73
C VAL A 55 -4.61 -21.28 7.11
N ARG A 56 -4.49 -20.25 7.94
CA ARG A 56 -4.50 -18.85 7.51
C ARG A 56 -3.08 -18.35 7.28
N LEU A 57 -2.82 -17.88 6.08
CA LEU A 57 -1.57 -17.19 5.73
C LEU A 57 -1.88 -15.72 5.51
N HIS A 58 -1.35 -14.87 6.37
CA HIS A 58 -1.47 -13.43 6.20
C HIS A 58 -0.32 -12.90 5.35
N LEU A 59 -0.64 -12.26 4.21
CA LEU A 59 0.34 -11.60 3.37
C LEU A 59 0.28 -10.09 3.65
N PRO A 60 1.30 -9.52 4.30
CA PRO A 60 1.32 -8.08 4.56
C PRO A 60 1.41 -7.30 3.26
N PRO A 61 0.83 -6.10 3.18
CA PRO A 61 0.94 -5.21 2.03
C PRO A 61 2.40 -4.77 1.83
N LEU A 62 2.74 -4.35 0.60
CA LEU A 62 4.13 -4.04 0.22
C LEU A 62 4.72 -2.88 1.04
N ARG A 63 3.91 -1.92 1.48
CA ARG A 63 4.32 -0.82 2.38
C ARG A 63 4.84 -1.30 3.75
N GLU A 64 4.47 -2.50 4.19
CA GLU A 64 4.91 -3.10 5.46
C GLU A 64 6.16 -4.00 5.30
N ARG A 65 6.57 -4.24 4.03
CA ARG A 65 7.76 -5.01 3.68
C ARG A 65 8.61 -4.27 2.64
N VAL A 66 8.97 -3.03 2.95
CA VAL A 66 9.72 -2.14 2.07
C VAL A 66 11.08 -2.74 1.65
N ALA A 67 11.68 -3.59 2.50
CA ALA A 67 12.91 -4.30 2.18
C ALA A 67 12.80 -5.15 0.90
N ASP A 68 11.62 -5.68 0.60
CA ASP A 68 11.40 -6.51 -0.59
C ASP A 68 11.30 -5.68 -1.88
N VAL A 69 11.07 -4.36 -1.78
CA VAL A 69 10.83 -3.51 -2.95
C VAL A 69 12.02 -3.51 -3.89
N ALA A 70 13.25 -3.40 -3.37
CA ALA A 70 14.45 -3.37 -4.21
C ALA A 70 14.61 -4.67 -5.01
N ASP A 71 14.44 -5.82 -4.36
CA ASP A 71 14.54 -7.13 -5.02
C ASP A 71 13.44 -7.34 -6.06
N LEU A 72 12.22 -6.90 -5.76
CA LEU A 72 11.10 -6.93 -6.69
C LEU A 72 11.34 -6.00 -7.90
N VAL A 73 11.90 -4.82 -7.70
CA VAL A 73 12.29 -3.91 -8.79
C VAL A 73 13.29 -4.59 -9.71
N HIS A 74 14.37 -5.14 -9.17
CA HIS A 74 15.37 -5.86 -9.97
C HIS A 74 14.79 -7.09 -10.67
N HIS A 75 13.87 -7.80 -10.02
CA HIS A 75 13.16 -8.92 -10.62
C HIS A 75 12.33 -8.47 -11.84
N PHE A 76 11.49 -7.44 -11.68
CA PHE A 76 10.64 -6.95 -12.76
C PHE A 76 11.44 -6.31 -13.90
N VAL A 77 12.52 -5.60 -13.60
CA VAL A 77 13.42 -5.07 -14.65
C VAL A 77 13.94 -6.21 -15.50
N ARG A 78 14.50 -7.27 -14.91
CA ARG A 78 14.99 -8.44 -15.66
C ARG A 78 13.89 -9.16 -16.43
N LEU A 79 12.72 -9.35 -15.81
CA LEU A 79 11.58 -10.03 -16.42
C LEU A 79 11.09 -9.29 -17.68
N HIS A 80 10.85 -7.99 -17.57
CA HIS A 80 10.31 -7.19 -18.66
C HIS A 80 11.36 -6.87 -19.73
N ALA A 81 12.62 -6.59 -19.34
CA ALA A 81 13.71 -6.41 -20.30
C ALA A 81 13.89 -7.67 -21.18
N GLY A 82 13.90 -8.86 -20.57
CA GLY A 82 13.95 -10.12 -21.32
C GLY A 82 12.74 -10.32 -22.25
N ARG A 83 11.53 -9.94 -21.81
CA ARG A 83 10.31 -10.04 -22.61
C ARG A 83 10.30 -9.09 -23.81
N PHE A 84 10.86 -7.89 -23.66
CA PHE A 84 10.91 -6.88 -24.73
C PHE A 84 12.17 -6.96 -25.59
N GLY A 85 13.10 -7.88 -25.28
CA GLY A 85 14.38 -7.99 -25.99
C GLY A 85 15.31 -6.77 -25.75
N LEU A 86 15.09 -6.07 -24.64
CA LEU A 86 15.90 -4.92 -24.24
C LEU A 86 17.17 -5.36 -23.54
N PRO A 87 18.27 -4.58 -23.59
CA PRO A 87 19.48 -4.85 -22.80
C PRO A 87 19.14 -4.81 -21.31
N ALA A 88 20.01 -5.40 -20.49
CA ALA A 88 19.83 -5.36 -19.02
C ALA A 88 19.84 -3.90 -18.55
N HIS A 89 18.71 -3.44 -18.03
CA HIS A 89 18.57 -2.06 -17.56
C HIS A 89 19.03 -1.96 -16.10
N GLY A 90 19.86 -0.96 -15.82
CA GLY A 90 20.12 -0.48 -14.48
C GLY A 90 18.92 0.33 -13.95
N VAL A 91 18.93 0.58 -12.64
CA VAL A 91 17.98 1.52 -12.00
C VAL A 91 18.82 2.57 -11.28
N THR A 92 18.63 3.84 -11.61
CA THR A 92 19.39 4.91 -10.95
C THR A 92 19.07 4.98 -9.45
N PRO A 93 20.03 5.40 -8.61
CA PRO A 93 19.82 5.55 -7.17
C PRO A 93 18.63 6.45 -6.84
N GLU A 94 18.41 7.50 -7.62
CA GLU A 94 17.26 8.41 -7.46
C GLU A 94 15.93 7.71 -7.76
N ALA A 95 15.84 6.97 -8.85
CA ALA A 95 14.64 6.19 -9.19
C ALA A 95 14.36 5.13 -8.11
N MET A 96 15.38 4.42 -7.65
CA MET A 96 15.25 3.44 -6.58
C MET A 96 14.73 4.07 -5.29
N ARG A 97 15.25 5.23 -4.89
CA ARG A 97 14.76 5.96 -3.71
C ARG A 97 13.28 6.28 -3.81
N LEU A 98 12.81 6.81 -4.95
CA LEU A 98 11.38 7.10 -5.17
C LEU A 98 10.51 5.86 -5.11
N LEU A 99 10.99 4.74 -5.65
CA LEU A 99 10.29 3.45 -5.60
C LEU A 99 10.18 2.89 -4.17
N LEU A 100 11.21 3.10 -3.33
CA LEU A 100 11.21 2.71 -1.92
C LEU A 100 10.30 3.59 -1.06
N GLU A 101 10.17 4.89 -1.39
CA GLU A 101 9.35 5.84 -0.64
C GLU A 101 7.85 5.76 -0.96
N TYR A 102 7.47 5.14 -2.07
CA TYR A 102 6.06 5.07 -2.48
C TYR A 102 5.29 3.97 -1.73
N SER A 103 4.03 4.23 -1.42
CA SER A 103 3.22 3.37 -0.54
C SER A 103 2.62 2.12 -1.18
N TRP A 104 2.66 2.02 -2.52
CA TRP A 104 2.20 0.88 -3.30
C TRP A 104 0.79 0.39 -2.95
N PRO A 105 -0.27 1.21 -3.11
CA PRO A 105 -1.64 0.79 -2.81
C PRO A 105 -2.07 -0.45 -3.60
N GLY A 106 -1.60 -0.61 -4.84
CA GLY A 106 -1.80 -1.80 -5.67
C GLY A 106 -0.74 -2.90 -5.46
N ASN A 107 0.09 -2.77 -4.41
CA ASN A 107 1.10 -3.74 -4.01
C ASN A 107 2.03 -4.17 -5.17
N VAL A 108 2.43 -5.43 -5.19
CA VAL A 108 3.38 -6.01 -6.17
C VAL A 108 2.88 -5.88 -7.61
N ARG A 109 1.55 -5.94 -7.81
CA ARG A 109 0.98 -5.80 -9.17
C ARG A 109 1.17 -4.38 -9.71
N GLU A 110 0.95 -3.36 -8.89
CA GLU A 110 1.19 -1.97 -9.27
C GLU A 110 2.67 -1.72 -9.54
N LEU A 111 3.55 -2.21 -8.67
CA LEU A 111 5.00 -2.12 -8.87
C LEU A 111 5.42 -2.73 -10.22
N GLY A 112 4.98 -3.94 -10.54
CA GLY A 112 5.26 -4.58 -11.81
C GLY A 112 4.84 -3.75 -13.02
N ASN A 113 3.60 -3.22 -13.00
CA ASN A 113 3.08 -2.37 -14.05
C ASN A 113 3.85 -1.04 -14.20
N VAL A 114 4.27 -0.44 -13.08
CA VAL A 114 5.08 0.79 -13.08
C VAL A 114 6.44 0.54 -13.71
N ILE A 115 7.11 -0.55 -13.36
CA ILE A 115 8.41 -0.91 -13.95
C ILE A 115 8.26 -1.26 -15.43
N GLU A 116 7.25 -2.04 -15.81
CA GLU A 116 6.97 -2.36 -17.21
C GLU A 116 6.83 -1.09 -18.06
N ARG A 117 5.98 -0.16 -17.61
CA ARG A 117 5.77 1.12 -18.29
C ARG A 117 7.06 1.97 -18.34
N ALA A 118 7.81 2.02 -17.25
CA ALA A 118 9.03 2.81 -17.17
C ALA A 118 10.11 2.30 -18.13
N LEU A 119 10.23 0.98 -18.31
CA LEU A 119 11.14 0.37 -19.26
C LEU A 119 10.77 0.68 -20.73
N VAL A 120 9.47 0.72 -21.05
CA VAL A 120 9.00 1.11 -22.40
C VAL A 120 9.32 2.58 -22.72
N LEU A 121 9.38 3.42 -21.69
CA LEU A 121 9.70 4.86 -21.84
C LEU A 121 11.18 5.19 -21.75
N ALA A 122 12.02 4.22 -21.32
CA ALA A 122 13.44 4.41 -21.17
C ALA A 122 14.15 4.33 -22.53
N ASP A 123 14.82 5.41 -22.92
CA ASP A 123 15.56 5.50 -24.19
C ASP A 123 17.02 5.03 -24.07
N GLY A 124 17.40 4.37 -22.98
CA GLY A 124 18.78 3.97 -22.69
C GLY A 124 18.88 2.78 -21.75
N ASP A 125 20.08 2.51 -21.24
CA ASP A 125 20.39 1.33 -20.41
C ASP A 125 19.98 1.49 -18.94
N GLU A 126 19.34 2.61 -18.55
CA GLU A 126 18.98 2.89 -17.15
C GLU A 126 17.54 3.41 -17.00
N LEU A 127 16.85 2.86 -16.02
CA LEU A 127 15.56 3.36 -15.56
C LEU A 127 15.80 4.56 -14.62
N ARG A 128 15.39 5.74 -15.06
CA ARG A 128 15.54 7.00 -14.34
C ARG A 128 14.25 7.48 -13.72
N ALA A 129 14.34 8.43 -12.78
CA ALA A 129 13.19 9.03 -12.11
C ALA A 129 12.16 9.61 -13.10
N GLU A 130 12.59 10.18 -14.21
CA GLU A 130 11.73 10.77 -15.25
C GLU A 130 10.81 9.77 -15.95
N HIS A 131 11.22 8.49 -16.01
CA HIS A 131 10.41 7.41 -16.59
C HIS A 131 9.31 6.92 -15.66
N LEU A 132 9.41 7.24 -14.34
CA LEU A 132 8.40 6.85 -13.37
C LEU A 132 7.15 7.73 -13.49
N PRO A 133 5.95 7.19 -13.20
CA PRO A 133 4.72 7.96 -13.19
C PRO A 133 4.78 9.14 -12.22
N PRO A 134 4.07 10.26 -12.49
CA PRO A 134 4.03 11.42 -11.61
C PRO A 134 3.61 11.10 -10.17
N ALA A 135 2.75 10.11 -9.97
CA ALA A 135 2.32 9.67 -8.65
C ALA A 135 3.48 9.10 -7.81
N VAL A 136 4.43 8.39 -8.44
CA VAL A 136 5.61 7.83 -7.77
C VAL A 136 6.69 8.89 -7.58
N ARG A 137 6.84 9.83 -8.54
CA ARG A 137 7.82 10.91 -8.49
C ARG A 137 7.54 11.98 -7.42
N ARG A 138 6.27 12.17 -7.09
CA ARG A 138 5.91 13.09 -5.99
C ARG A 138 6.02 12.31 -4.70
N PRO A 139 6.83 12.77 -3.71
CA PRO A 139 6.75 12.19 -2.39
C PRO A 139 5.28 12.25 -1.99
N SER A 140 4.73 11.11 -1.64
CA SER A 140 3.34 11.00 -1.20
C SER A 140 3.15 11.96 -0.02
N ALA A 141 2.61 13.15 -0.28
CA ALA A 141 1.85 13.82 0.75
C ALA A 141 0.80 12.76 1.12
N ALA A 142 0.98 12.15 2.29
CA ALA A 142 0.29 10.97 2.78
C ALA A 142 -1.08 10.82 2.11
N SER A 143 -1.24 9.78 1.28
CA SER A 143 -2.55 9.40 0.80
C SER A 143 -3.41 9.27 2.04
N VAL A 144 -4.39 10.16 2.18
CA VAL A 144 -5.36 10.10 3.26
C VAL A 144 -5.97 8.70 3.17
N PRO A 145 -5.82 7.83 4.18
CA PRO A 145 -6.40 6.50 4.13
C PRO A 145 -7.89 6.62 3.81
N ALA A 146 -8.45 5.68 3.06
CA ALA A 146 -9.89 5.68 2.74
C ALA A 146 -10.79 5.72 3.99
N ASP A 147 -10.26 5.30 5.15
CA ASP A 147 -10.87 5.40 6.48
C ASP A 147 -10.42 6.64 7.28
N ALA A 148 -9.77 7.61 6.62
CA ALA A 148 -9.38 8.81 7.34
C ALA A 148 -10.63 9.54 7.83
N ASP A 149 -10.59 9.89 9.10
CA ASP A 149 -11.57 10.78 9.72
C ASP A 149 -11.77 12.02 8.82
N LEU A 150 -12.91 12.08 8.15
CA LEU A 150 -13.27 13.17 7.23
C LEU A 150 -13.55 14.50 7.95
N SER A 151 -13.31 14.55 9.27
CA SER A 151 -13.41 15.78 10.05
C SER A 151 -12.31 16.77 9.66
N ILE A 152 -12.67 17.76 8.86
CA ILE A 152 -11.78 18.88 8.50
C ILE A 152 -11.13 19.48 9.75
N LYS A 153 -11.89 19.64 10.83
CA LYS A 153 -11.38 20.21 12.08
C LYS A 153 -10.24 19.37 12.67
N ARG A 154 -10.39 18.05 12.79
CA ARG A 154 -9.35 17.17 13.35
C ARG A 154 -8.13 17.08 12.45
N GLN A 155 -8.33 17.04 11.14
CA GLN A 155 -7.22 17.02 10.19
C GLN A 155 -6.43 18.33 10.19
N THR A 156 -7.12 19.48 10.23
CA THR A 156 -6.48 20.79 10.33
C THR A 156 -5.69 20.89 11.62
N GLU A 157 -6.27 20.46 12.74
CA GLU A 157 -5.60 20.43 14.04
C GLU A 157 -4.35 19.55 14.05
N ALA A 158 -4.42 18.35 13.47
CA ALA A 158 -3.28 17.44 13.35
C ALA A 158 -2.16 18.01 12.47
N LEU A 159 -2.52 18.65 11.35
CA LEU A 159 -1.59 19.31 10.44
C LEU A 159 -0.90 20.50 11.13
N GLU A 160 -1.67 21.38 11.77
CA GLU A 160 -1.15 22.53 12.51
C GLU A 160 -0.20 22.12 13.63
N ARG A 161 -0.58 21.12 14.43
CA ARG A 161 0.25 20.53 15.48
C ARG A 161 1.59 20.03 14.94
N GLY A 162 1.56 19.32 13.80
CA GLY A 162 2.77 18.82 13.12
C GLY A 162 3.66 19.95 12.59
N LEU A 163 3.08 20.99 12.01
CA LEU A 163 3.82 22.16 11.50
C LEU A 163 4.47 22.96 12.63
N ILE A 164 3.75 23.20 13.71
CA ILE A 164 4.25 23.94 14.88
C ILE A 164 5.42 23.19 15.51
N ARG A 165 5.33 21.87 15.71
CA ARG A 165 6.41 21.07 16.26
C ARG A 165 7.67 21.16 15.41
N ARG A 166 7.57 20.96 14.10
CA ARG A 166 8.70 21.06 13.16
C ARG A 166 9.32 22.45 13.12
N ALA A 167 8.51 23.50 13.22
CA ALA A 167 9.02 24.87 13.26
C ALA A 167 9.80 25.16 14.55
N LEU A 168 9.31 24.66 15.69
CA LEU A 168 10.00 24.79 16.99
C LEU A 168 11.32 24.01 16.99
N GLU A 169 11.34 22.78 16.50
CA GLU A 169 12.56 21.97 16.34
C GLU A 169 13.60 22.66 15.45
N ARG A 170 13.17 23.16 14.29
CA ARG A 170 14.06 23.86 13.35
C ARG A 170 14.61 25.16 13.90
N THR A 171 13.88 25.83 14.79
CA THR A 171 14.30 27.10 15.43
C THR A 171 14.90 26.89 16.82
N ARG A 172 15.14 25.65 17.24
CA ARG A 172 15.65 25.28 18.56
C ARG A 172 14.84 25.94 19.70
N GLY A 173 13.51 25.88 19.59
CA GLY A 173 12.58 26.42 20.57
C GLY A 173 12.36 27.96 20.48
N ASN A 174 12.98 28.65 19.54
CA ASN A 174 12.78 30.09 19.40
C ASN A 174 11.40 30.43 18.81
N ARG A 175 10.46 30.76 19.68
CA ARG A 175 9.05 31.01 19.35
C ARG A 175 8.84 32.18 18.38
N THR A 176 9.66 33.22 18.44
CA THR A 176 9.56 34.37 17.52
C THR A 176 9.98 34.00 16.11
N ARG A 177 11.07 33.19 15.95
CA ARG A 177 11.50 32.69 14.65
C ARG A 177 10.55 31.64 14.11
N ALA A 178 10.00 30.76 14.97
CA ALA A 178 9.00 29.78 14.61
C ALA A 178 7.72 30.43 14.08
N ALA A 179 7.24 31.50 14.74
CA ALA A 179 6.08 32.26 14.30
C ALA A 179 6.28 32.83 12.88
N ARG A 180 7.47 33.41 12.60
CA ARG A 180 7.80 33.89 11.24
C ARG A 180 7.82 32.77 10.20
N LEU A 181 8.38 31.60 10.52
CA LEU A 181 8.41 30.43 9.64
C LEU A 181 7.02 29.89 9.31
N LEU A 182 6.08 30.04 10.24
CA LEU A 182 4.69 29.59 10.11
C LEU A 182 3.76 30.66 9.56
N GLU A 183 4.30 31.87 9.28
CA GLU A 183 3.52 33.04 8.83
C GLU A 183 2.39 33.41 9.82
N LEU A 184 2.62 33.14 11.11
CA LEU A 184 1.70 33.43 12.20
C LEU A 184 2.21 34.62 13.03
N SER A 185 1.27 35.34 13.66
CA SER A 185 1.64 36.29 14.71
C SER A 185 2.19 35.51 15.92
N HIS A 186 3.14 36.12 16.65
CA HIS A 186 3.71 35.52 17.86
C HIS A 186 2.62 35.13 18.87
N ARG A 187 1.58 36.02 19.03
CA ARG A 187 0.45 35.74 19.91
C ARG A 187 -0.38 34.54 19.47
N ALA A 188 -0.64 34.38 18.17
CA ALA A 188 -1.37 33.25 17.62
C ALA A 188 -0.60 31.96 17.83
N LEU A 189 0.73 31.96 17.63
CA LEU A 189 1.56 30.76 17.87
C LEU A 189 1.52 30.35 19.35
N LEU A 190 1.65 31.31 20.31
CA LEU A 190 1.57 31.01 21.74
C LEU A 190 0.22 30.40 22.13
N TYR A 191 -0.87 30.94 21.59
CA TYR A 191 -2.21 30.39 21.81
C TYR A 191 -2.29 28.94 21.34
N LYS A 192 -1.84 28.66 20.10
CA LYS A 192 -1.85 27.28 19.52
C LYS A 192 -0.92 26.32 20.27
N ILE A 193 0.24 26.74 20.73
CA ILE A 193 1.15 25.91 21.55
C ILE A 193 0.44 25.48 22.85
N LYS A 194 -0.27 26.42 23.51
CA LYS A 194 -1.03 26.10 24.72
C LYS A 194 -2.23 25.21 24.46
N GLU A 195 -3.01 25.50 23.41
CA GLU A 195 -4.18 24.74 22.98
C GLU A 195 -3.80 23.29 22.66
N TYR A 196 -2.70 23.08 21.95
CA TYR A 196 -2.23 21.76 21.51
C TYR A 196 -1.29 21.06 22.50
N ARG A 197 -1.04 21.67 23.66
CA ARG A 197 -0.14 21.14 24.72
C ARG A 197 1.24 20.74 24.19
N LEU A 198 1.82 21.60 23.35
CA LEU A 198 3.14 21.39 22.76
C LEU A 198 4.27 22.00 23.63
N GLU A 199 4.04 22.16 24.91
CA GLU A 199 5.06 22.61 25.87
C GLU A 199 5.98 21.43 26.18
N GLY A 200 7.20 21.48 25.67
CA GLY A 200 8.35 20.64 25.94
C GLY A 200 9.57 21.54 26.05
#